data_ac3209cb1b7ec2dee24b71aeb56f3cf1
#
_entry.id   ac3209cb1b7ec2dee24b71aeb56f3cf1
#
_cell.length_a   1.000
_cell.length_b   1.000
_cell.length_c   1.000
_cell.angle_alpha   90.00
_cell.angle_beta   90.00
_cell.angle_gamma   90.00
#
_symmetry.space_group_name_H-M   'P 1'
#
loop_
_entity.id
_entity.type
_entity.pdbx_description
1 polymer ?
#
loop_
_entity_poly.entity_id
_entity_poly.type
_entity_poly.pdbx_seq_one_letter_code
_entity_poly.pdbx_strand_id
1 'polypeptide(L)'
;MITMSPAQTRCPGALVGAIREATAQRADWARTAVLVADQLRRHLPGPDILTAAEREGDPAGYRTHVLHAEPDGSFSVTAMVWRPGQITPVHDHVTWCVFGVLAGIEYEELYALTPDGACLRDVGRSQNLTGEVSGFAPPGDIHRVRNCGDTVAVSMHVYGADITRLGSSVRRTYDLPVAAPAAG
;
A
#
# COMPACT_ATOMS: atom_id res chain seq x y z
N MET A 1 0.25 6.62 -12.86
CA MET A 1 -0.11 8.05 -12.99
C MET A 1 -1.13 8.39 -11.92
N ILE A 2 -0.82 9.32 -11.01
CA ILE A 2 -1.74 9.73 -9.93
C ILE A 2 -2.77 10.68 -10.56
N THR A 3 -4.05 10.29 -10.51
CA THR A 3 -5.15 11.15 -11.00
C THR A 3 -5.66 11.98 -9.82
N MET A 4 -5.51 13.30 -9.91
CA MET A 4 -6.07 14.24 -8.94
C MET A 4 -7.44 14.73 -9.42
N SER A 5 -8.47 14.50 -8.61
CA SER A 5 -9.74 15.22 -8.70
C SER A 5 -9.78 16.26 -7.59
N PRO A 6 -10.37 17.47 -7.81
CA PRO A 6 -10.28 18.53 -6.80
C PRO A 6 -11.05 18.18 -5.53
N ALA A 7 -10.33 18.30 -4.42
CA ALA A 7 -10.75 18.62 -3.04
C ALA A 7 -12.14 18.17 -2.53
N GLN A 8 -12.53 16.91 -2.77
CA GLN A 8 -13.55 16.29 -1.92
C GLN A 8 -13.00 15.01 -1.35
N THR A 9 -12.83 15.00 -0.02
CA THR A 9 -12.51 13.78 0.74
C THR A 9 -13.54 12.71 0.41
N ARG A 10 -13.15 11.71 -0.38
CA ARG A 10 -14.00 10.55 -0.68
C ARG A 10 -13.86 9.47 0.37
N CYS A 11 -12.85 9.59 1.23
CA CYS A 11 -12.63 8.67 2.34
C CYS A 11 -13.69 8.89 3.43
N PRO A 12 -14.28 7.83 4.01
CA PRO A 12 -15.24 7.95 5.11
C PRO A 12 -14.67 8.78 6.27
N GLY A 13 -15.42 9.78 6.72
CA GLY A 13 -14.96 10.69 7.79
C GLY A 13 -14.62 9.96 9.10
N ALA A 14 -15.32 8.87 9.41
CA ALA A 14 -15.01 8.03 10.58
C ALA A 14 -13.61 7.40 10.46
N LEU A 15 -13.23 6.89 9.28
CA LEU A 15 -11.91 6.33 9.04
C LEU A 15 -10.83 7.41 9.14
N VAL A 16 -11.03 8.57 8.50
CA VAL A 16 -10.09 9.71 8.56
C VAL A 16 -9.88 10.16 10.00
N GLY A 17 -10.95 10.30 10.78
CA GLY A 17 -10.90 10.65 12.20
C GLY A 17 -10.10 9.63 13.02
N ALA A 18 -10.36 8.35 12.83
CA ALA A 18 -9.66 7.27 13.52
C ALA A 18 -8.16 7.20 13.17
N ILE A 19 -7.80 7.41 11.91
CA ILE A 19 -6.39 7.50 11.50
C ILE A 19 -5.71 8.71 12.14
N ARG A 20 -6.37 9.87 12.15
CA ARG A 20 -5.86 11.08 12.79
C ARG A 20 -5.60 10.88 14.30
N GLU A 21 -6.49 10.21 15.01
CA GLU A 21 -6.31 9.87 16.43
C GLU A 21 -5.13 8.91 16.62
N ALA A 22 -4.96 7.92 15.74
CA ALA A 22 -3.85 6.98 15.80
C ALA A 22 -2.49 7.68 15.56
N THR A 23 -2.40 8.54 14.55
CA THR A 23 -1.17 9.29 14.22
C THR A 23 -0.83 10.36 15.27
N ALA A 24 -1.84 10.97 15.92
CA ALA A 24 -1.64 11.96 16.98
C ALA A 24 -0.94 11.40 18.22
N GLN A 25 -0.86 10.08 18.40
CA GLN A 25 -0.13 9.45 19.50
C GLN A 25 1.40 9.64 19.40
N ARG A 26 1.91 10.08 18.24
CA ARG A 26 3.34 10.36 17.98
C ARG A 26 4.26 9.19 18.36
N ALA A 27 3.79 7.97 18.21
CA ALA A 27 4.59 6.76 18.36
C ALA A 27 5.63 6.66 17.22
N ASP A 28 6.58 5.73 17.35
CA ASP A 28 7.45 5.38 16.23
C ASP A 28 6.63 4.82 15.05
N TRP A 29 7.26 4.70 13.89
CA TRP A 29 6.58 4.29 12.67
C TRP A 29 6.00 2.87 12.75
N ALA A 30 6.71 1.94 13.37
CA ALA A 30 6.25 0.57 13.51
C ALA A 30 4.98 0.51 14.38
N ARG A 31 4.99 1.20 15.52
CA ARG A 31 3.83 1.30 16.40
C ARG A 31 2.69 2.07 15.76
N THR A 32 2.98 3.15 15.03
CA THR A 32 1.96 3.92 14.30
C THR A 32 1.28 3.06 13.24
N ALA A 33 2.04 2.27 12.48
CA ALA A 33 1.47 1.33 11.49
C ALA A 33 0.52 0.32 12.15
N VAL A 34 0.87 -0.24 13.32
CA VAL A 34 -0.02 -1.13 14.07
C VAL A 34 -1.30 -0.43 14.49
N LEU A 35 -1.21 0.78 15.05
CA LEU A 35 -2.38 1.55 15.48
C LEU A 35 -3.31 1.89 14.30
N VAL A 36 -2.74 2.30 13.18
CA VAL A 36 -3.52 2.60 11.96
C VAL A 36 -4.13 1.34 11.36
N ALA A 37 -3.40 0.20 11.37
CA ALA A 37 -3.95 -1.08 10.91
C ALA A 37 -5.17 -1.51 11.73
N ASP A 38 -5.14 -1.30 13.04
CA ASP A 38 -6.29 -1.59 13.91
C ASP A 38 -7.49 -0.70 13.58
N GLN A 39 -7.28 0.56 13.23
CA GLN A 39 -8.35 1.45 12.80
C GLN A 39 -8.87 1.08 11.40
N LEU A 40 -7.96 0.76 10.46
CA LEU A 40 -8.36 0.35 9.13
C LEU A 40 -9.21 -0.93 9.16
N ARG A 41 -8.87 -1.93 9.98
CA ARG A 41 -9.69 -3.15 10.14
C ARG A 41 -11.12 -2.85 10.60
N ARG A 42 -11.29 -1.87 11.49
CA ARG A 42 -12.62 -1.51 12.04
C ARG A 42 -13.46 -0.69 11.07
N HIS A 43 -12.82 0.03 10.18
CA HIS A 43 -13.46 1.03 9.29
C HIS A 43 -13.20 0.75 7.81
N LEU A 44 -12.77 -0.47 7.45
CA LEU A 44 -12.46 -0.83 6.07
C LEU A 44 -13.73 -0.70 5.21
N PRO A 45 -13.74 0.20 4.20
CA PRO A 45 -14.92 0.36 3.36
C PRO A 45 -15.02 -0.76 2.33
N GLY A 46 -16.15 -0.82 1.64
CA GLY A 46 -16.28 -1.66 0.46
C GLY A 46 -15.62 -1.04 -0.79
N PRO A 47 -15.50 -1.82 -1.88
CA PRO A 47 -14.90 -1.35 -3.13
C PRO A 47 -15.74 -0.28 -3.85
N ASP A 48 -16.98 -0.05 -3.43
CA ASP A 48 -17.90 0.99 -3.90
C ASP A 48 -17.48 2.42 -3.50
N ILE A 49 -16.43 2.57 -2.68
CA ILE A 49 -15.73 3.84 -2.48
C ILE A 49 -15.16 4.39 -3.80
N LEU A 50 -14.94 3.54 -4.77
CA LEU A 50 -14.61 3.87 -6.15
C LEU A 50 -15.85 3.71 -7.05
N THR A 51 -15.97 4.58 -8.05
CA THR A 51 -16.98 4.42 -9.11
C THR A 51 -16.76 3.15 -9.91
N ALA A 52 -17.77 2.66 -10.62
CA ALA A 52 -17.64 1.49 -11.49
C ALA A 52 -16.51 1.67 -12.53
N ALA A 53 -16.42 2.85 -13.14
CA ALA A 53 -15.39 3.17 -14.14
C ALA A 53 -13.97 3.16 -13.54
N GLU A 54 -13.80 3.66 -12.31
CA GLU A 54 -12.50 3.62 -11.63
C GLU A 54 -12.07 2.19 -11.30
N ARG A 55 -13.01 1.33 -10.94
CA ARG A 55 -12.76 -0.09 -10.65
C ARG A 55 -12.42 -0.94 -11.88
N GLU A 56 -12.66 -0.46 -13.09
CA GLU A 56 -12.23 -1.16 -14.30
C GLU A 56 -10.70 -1.22 -14.43
N GLY A 57 -10.00 -0.30 -13.78
CA GLY A 57 -8.55 -0.18 -13.87
C GLY A 57 -8.07 0.21 -15.26
N ASP A 58 -6.77 0.14 -15.48
CA ASP A 58 -6.15 0.52 -16.75
C ASP A 58 -5.29 -0.63 -17.28
N PRO A 59 -5.42 -1.02 -18.56
CA PRO A 59 -4.59 -2.07 -19.13
C PRO A 59 -3.09 -1.72 -19.17
N ALA A 60 -2.74 -0.44 -19.15
CA ALA A 60 -1.33 0.02 -19.18
C ALA A 60 -0.60 -0.12 -17.84
N GLY A 61 -1.32 -0.32 -16.73
CA GLY A 61 -0.75 -0.47 -15.39
C GLY A 61 -1.77 -0.20 -14.29
N TYR A 62 -1.42 -0.55 -13.06
CA TYR A 62 -2.30 -0.27 -11.92
C TYR A 62 -2.58 1.24 -11.77
N ARG A 63 -3.75 1.55 -11.23
CA ARG A 63 -4.17 2.95 -11.00
C ARG A 63 -4.23 3.25 -9.52
N THR A 64 -3.83 4.47 -9.17
CA THR A 64 -3.91 5.00 -7.81
C THR A 64 -4.87 6.19 -7.80
N HIS A 65 -5.91 6.10 -6.97
CA HIS A 65 -6.89 7.14 -6.74
C HIS A 65 -6.68 7.73 -5.34
N VAL A 66 -6.42 9.03 -5.26
CA VAL A 66 -6.32 9.71 -3.96
C VAL A 66 -7.72 9.89 -3.39
N LEU A 67 -7.94 9.39 -2.18
CA LEU A 67 -9.20 9.48 -1.45
C LEU A 67 -9.17 10.57 -0.39
N HIS A 68 -8.00 10.79 0.23
CA HIS A 68 -7.78 11.82 1.23
C HIS A 68 -6.29 12.18 1.33
N ALA A 69 -6.00 13.46 1.56
CA ALA A 69 -4.69 13.93 2.01
C ALA A 69 -4.91 14.82 3.23
N GLU A 70 -4.26 14.48 4.35
CA GLU A 70 -4.38 15.27 5.57
C GLU A 70 -3.73 16.65 5.36
N PRO A 71 -4.40 17.76 5.72
CA PRO A 71 -3.91 19.12 5.43
C PRO A 71 -2.52 19.43 5.98
N ASP A 72 -2.14 18.85 7.12
CA ASP A 72 -0.80 19.01 7.72
C ASP A 72 0.26 18.09 7.08
N GLY A 73 -0.13 17.23 6.14
CA GLY A 73 0.75 16.30 5.45
C GLY A 73 1.11 15.05 6.24
N SER A 74 0.51 14.81 7.40
CA SER A 74 0.84 13.70 8.30
C SER A 74 0.47 12.33 7.75
N PHE A 75 -0.54 12.24 6.88
CA PHE A 75 -0.91 11.02 6.18
C PHE A 75 -1.73 11.29 4.91
N SER A 76 -1.83 10.27 4.08
CA SER A 76 -2.74 10.25 2.93
C SER A 76 -3.37 8.86 2.76
N VAL A 77 -4.55 8.82 2.15
CA VAL A 77 -5.30 7.59 1.86
C VAL A 77 -5.53 7.49 0.38
N THR A 78 -5.23 6.34 -0.20
CA THR A 78 -5.46 6.05 -1.62
C THR A 78 -6.19 4.74 -1.79
N ALA A 79 -6.83 4.57 -2.95
CA ALA A 79 -7.22 3.26 -3.44
C ALA A 79 -6.40 2.89 -4.67
N MET A 80 -5.93 1.66 -4.72
CA MET A 80 -5.21 1.11 -5.86
C MET A 80 -6.05 0.05 -6.56
N VAL A 81 -6.05 0.08 -7.89
CA VAL A 81 -6.82 -0.83 -8.73
C VAL A 81 -5.86 -1.58 -9.64
N TRP A 82 -5.92 -2.91 -9.54
CA TRP A 82 -5.00 -3.84 -10.20
C TRP A 82 -5.76 -4.78 -11.11
N ARG A 83 -5.52 -4.70 -12.40
CA ARG A 83 -6.01 -5.72 -13.33
C ARG A 83 -5.20 -7.02 -13.18
N PRO A 84 -5.76 -8.19 -13.58
CA PRO A 84 -5.02 -9.44 -13.58
C PRO A 84 -3.65 -9.30 -14.25
N GLY A 85 -2.61 -9.85 -13.62
CA GLY A 85 -1.23 -9.84 -14.10
C GLY A 85 -0.43 -8.56 -13.81
N GLN A 86 -1.05 -7.51 -13.28
CA GLN A 86 -0.32 -6.29 -12.94
C GLN A 86 0.55 -6.47 -11.71
N ILE A 87 1.72 -5.83 -11.72
CA ILE A 87 2.80 -6.03 -10.75
C ILE A 87 3.55 -4.73 -10.54
N THR A 88 4.07 -4.48 -9.31
CA THR A 88 5.03 -3.41 -9.05
C THR A 88 6.46 -3.87 -9.30
N PRO A 89 7.41 -2.96 -9.55
CA PRO A 89 8.82 -3.24 -9.29
C PRO A 89 9.04 -3.70 -7.84
N VAL A 90 10.15 -4.34 -7.52
CA VAL A 90 10.57 -4.51 -6.12
C VAL A 90 10.97 -3.13 -5.60
N HIS A 91 10.44 -2.72 -4.45
CA HIS A 91 10.63 -1.37 -3.93
C HIS A 91 10.57 -1.31 -2.40
N ASP A 92 11.06 -0.18 -1.83
CA ASP A 92 10.85 0.24 -0.45
C ASP A 92 10.17 1.62 -0.38
N HIS A 93 9.77 2.06 0.82
CA HIS A 93 8.93 3.23 0.99
C HIS A 93 9.64 4.38 1.74
N VAL A 94 9.12 5.59 1.51
CA VAL A 94 9.58 6.81 2.21
C VAL A 94 9.04 6.91 3.63
N THR A 95 7.98 6.15 3.95
CA THR A 95 7.26 6.19 5.23
C THR A 95 6.56 4.86 5.48
N TRP A 96 5.96 4.69 6.65
CA TRP A 96 5.10 3.55 6.95
C TRP A 96 3.89 3.49 6.00
N CYS A 97 3.42 2.28 5.76
CA CYS A 97 2.23 2.01 4.97
C CYS A 97 1.37 0.97 5.68
N VAL A 98 0.06 1.18 5.63
CA VAL A 98 -0.96 0.20 6.02
C VAL A 98 -1.91 0.04 4.86
N PHE A 99 -2.24 -1.20 4.51
CA PHE A 99 -3.18 -1.43 3.43
C PHE A 99 -4.24 -2.46 3.82
N GLY A 100 -5.39 -2.40 3.14
CA GLY A 100 -6.48 -3.35 3.29
C GLY A 100 -7.09 -3.68 1.93
N VAL A 101 -7.36 -4.96 1.69
CA VAL A 101 -7.92 -5.42 0.41
C VAL A 101 -9.44 -5.26 0.43
N LEU A 102 -9.97 -4.47 -0.51
CA LEU A 102 -11.40 -4.18 -0.64
C LEU A 102 -12.10 -5.17 -1.57
N ALA A 103 -11.38 -5.71 -2.55
CA ALA A 103 -11.86 -6.72 -3.49
C ALA A 103 -10.70 -7.48 -4.13
N GLY A 104 -10.93 -8.74 -4.50
CA GLY A 104 -9.91 -9.58 -5.12
C GLY A 104 -8.86 -10.06 -4.12
N ILE A 105 -7.65 -10.29 -4.62
CA ILE A 105 -6.54 -10.85 -3.86
C ILE A 105 -5.26 -10.13 -4.28
N GLU A 106 -4.44 -9.73 -3.31
CA GLU A 106 -3.09 -9.23 -3.54
C GLU A 106 -2.06 -10.23 -3.04
N TYR A 107 -1.07 -10.51 -3.88
CA TYR A 107 0.09 -11.30 -3.52
C TYR A 107 1.28 -10.38 -3.25
N GLU A 108 1.93 -10.59 -2.13
CA GLU A 108 3.09 -9.84 -1.71
C GLU A 108 4.30 -10.76 -1.57
N GLU A 109 5.42 -10.35 -2.15
CA GLU A 109 6.71 -11.01 -2.03
C GLU A 109 7.63 -10.09 -1.25
N LEU A 110 8.23 -10.60 -0.18
CA LEU A 110 9.06 -9.84 0.75
C LEU A 110 10.54 -10.14 0.51
N TYR A 111 11.35 -9.11 0.55
CA TYR A 111 12.77 -9.22 0.27
C TYR A 111 13.63 -8.54 1.34
N ALA A 112 14.86 -8.99 1.46
CA ALA A 112 15.93 -8.29 2.18
C ALA A 112 17.15 -8.19 1.27
N LEU A 113 17.96 -7.16 1.45
CA LEU A 113 19.27 -7.09 0.80
C LEU A 113 20.22 -8.13 1.43
N THR A 114 21.09 -8.70 0.60
CA THR A 114 22.26 -9.43 1.11
C THR A 114 23.19 -8.48 1.87
N PRO A 115 24.05 -8.96 2.78
CA PRO A 115 24.94 -8.13 3.58
C PRO A 115 25.83 -7.18 2.76
N ASP A 116 26.22 -7.61 1.56
CA ASP A 116 27.01 -6.82 0.58
C ASP A 116 26.14 -5.87 -0.28
N GLY A 117 24.81 -5.98 -0.16
CA GLY A 117 23.87 -5.18 -0.94
C GLY A 117 23.77 -5.55 -2.43
N ALA A 118 24.41 -6.62 -2.87
CA ALA A 118 24.50 -6.98 -4.30
C ALA A 118 23.28 -7.76 -4.82
N CYS A 119 22.52 -8.42 -3.95
CA CYS A 119 21.37 -9.24 -4.31
C CYS A 119 20.19 -8.99 -3.35
N LEU A 120 19.02 -9.37 -3.83
CA LEU A 120 17.82 -9.54 -3.01
C LEU A 120 17.77 -10.98 -2.50
N ARG A 121 17.35 -11.19 -1.26
CA ARG A 121 17.03 -12.48 -0.68
C ARG A 121 15.53 -12.53 -0.44
N ASP A 122 14.86 -13.57 -0.96
CA ASP A 122 13.45 -13.87 -0.64
C ASP A 122 13.36 -14.19 0.86
N VAL A 123 12.53 -13.45 1.58
CA VAL A 123 12.33 -13.62 3.03
C VAL A 123 10.89 -14.01 3.38
N GLY A 124 10.00 -14.05 2.41
CA GLY A 124 8.62 -14.48 2.62
C GLY A 124 7.67 -14.05 1.54
N ARG A 125 6.47 -14.60 1.64
CA ARG A 125 5.34 -14.28 0.75
C ARG A 125 4.07 -14.26 1.56
N SER A 126 3.14 -13.39 1.20
CA SER A 126 1.79 -13.35 1.74
C SER A 126 0.76 -13.29 0.63
N GLN A 127 -0.41 -13.80 0.95
CA GLN A 127 -1.62 -13.66 0.16
C GLN A 127 -2.60 -12.88 1.01
N ASN A 128 -2.96 -11.68 0.55
CA ASN A 128 -3.86 -10.80 1.26
C ASN A 128 -5.24 -10.90 0.62
N LEU A 129 -6.20 -11.44 1.35
CA LEU A 129 -7.57 -11.66 0.88
C LEU A 129 -8.45 -10.44 1.13
N THR A 130 -9.58 -10.37 0.43
CA THR A 130 -10.61 -9.34 0.70
C THR A 130 -10.95 -9.29 2.19
N GLY A 131 -10.89 -8.09 2.79
CA GLY A 131 -11.11 -7.82 4.21
C GLY A 131 -9.86 -7.90 5.08
N GLU A 132 -8.76 -8.44 4.57
CA GLU A 132 -7.50 -8.49 5.32
C GLU A 132 -6.78 -7.14 5.29
N VAL A 133 -6.13 -6.82 6.41
CA VAL A 133 -5.35 -5.60 6.60
C VAL A 133 -3.97 -5.97 7.10
N SER A 134 -2.97 -5.42 6.45
CA SER A 134 -1.56 -5.54 6.80
C SER A 134 -0.88 -4.18 6.86
N GLY A 135 0.33 -4.12 7.40
CA GLY A 135 1.08 -2.87 7.46
C GLY A 135 2.53 -3.11 7.83
N PHE A 136 3.36 -2.17 7.44
CA PHE A 136 4.80 -2.20 7.65
C PHE A 136 5.36 -0.79 7.85
N ALA A 137 6.58 -0.74 8.34
CA ALA A 137 7.34 0.49 8.46
C ALA A 137 8.80 0.26 8.05
N PRO A 138 9.42 1.20 7.30
CA PRO A 138 10.84 1.16 7.03
C PRO A 138 11.69 1.20 8.33
N PRO A 139 12.88 0.55 8.35
CA PRO A 139 13.47 -0.27 7.29
C PRO A 139 12.98 -1.73 7.32
N GLY A 140 13.17 -2.45 6.21
CA GLY A 140 12.81 -3.87 6.12
C GLY A 140 11.51 -4.13 5.37
N ASP A 141 11.04 -3.13 4.65
CA ASP A 141 9.80 -3.08 3.90
C ASP A 141 10.01 -3.29 2.38
N ILE A 142 11.12 -3.93 1.99
CA ILE A 142 11.38 -4.22 0.57
C ILE A 142 10.42 -5.30 0.10
N HIS A 143 9.57 -4.96 -0.84
CA HIS A 143 8.56 -5.87 -1.35
C HIS A 143 8.20 -5.66 -2.82
N ARG A 144 7.39 -6.57 -3.33
CA ARG A 144 6.71 -6.50 -4.61
C ARG A 144 5.28 -6.97 -4.45
N VAL A 145 4.34 -6.23 -5.01
CA VAL A 145 2.91 -6.57 -4.98
C VAL A 145 2.44 -6.91 -6.38
N ARG A 146 1.55 -7.90 -6.49
CA ARG A 146 0.95 -8.29 -7.76
C ARG A 146 -0.48 -8.83 -7.59
N ASN A 147 -1.28 -8.65 -8.63
CA ASN A 147 -2.54 -9.35 -8.78
C ASN A 147 -2.33 -10.62 -9.62
N CYS A 148 -2.27 -11.78 -8.96
CA CYS A 148 -2.21 -13.09 -9.62
C CYS A 148 -3.59 -13.75 -9.79
N GLY A 149 -4.66 -13.08 -9.36
CA GLY A 149 -6.03 -13.54 -9.58
C GLY A 149 -6.49 -13.34 -11.02
N ASP A 150 -7.68 -13.80 -11.30
CA ASP A 150 -8.37 -13.68 -12.59
C ASP A 150 -9.34 -12.48 -12.63
N THR A 151 -9.53 -11.79 -11.52
CA THR A 151 -10.39 -10.62 -11.38
C THR A 151 -9.60 -9.37 -11.01
N VAL A 152 -10.20 -8.20 -11.15
CA VAL A 152 -9.62 -6.94 -10.67
C VAL A 152 -9.52 -6.99 -9.15
N ALA A 153 -8.36 -6.63 -8.61
CA ALA A 153 -8.17 -6.39 -7.19
C ALA A 153 -8.23 -4.88 -6.89
N VAL A 154 -8.76 -4.55 -5.72
CA VAL A 154 -8.83 -3.17 -5.20
C VAL A 154 -8.32 -3.19 -3.77
N SER A 155 -7.35 -2.33 -3.46
CA SER A 155 -6.85 -2.15 -2.11
C SER A 155 -6.85 -0.69 -1.70
N MET A 156 -7.03 -0.44 -0.40
CA MET A 156 -6.87 0.88 0.20
C MET A 156 -5.52 0.94 0.90
N HIS A 157 -4.78 2.02 0.68
CA HIS A 157 -3.47 2.25 1.29
C HIS A 157 -3.47 3.54 2.10
N VAL A 158 -2.94 3.49 3.30
CA VAL A 158 -2.69 4.64 4.18
C VAL A 158 -1.19 4.81 4.32
N TYR A 159 -0.69 5.96 3.91
CA TYR A 159 0.73 6.31 3.98
C TYR A 159 0.96 7.39 5.04
N GLY A 160 2.03 7.29 5.80
CA GLY A 160 2.44 8.28 6.81
C GLY A 160 3.07 9.55 6.23
N ALA A 161 2.58 9.98 5.07
CA ALA A 161 2.97 11.21 4.41
C ALA A 161 1.93 11.60 3.36
N ASP A 162 1.93 12.84 2.93
CA ASP A 162 1.14 13.30 1.79
C ASP A 162 1.82 12.90 0.47
N ILE A 163 1.42 11.74 -0.08
CA ILE A 163 1.97 11.25 -1.36
C ILE A 163 1.58 12.12 -2.56
N THR A 164 0.59 13.00 -2.45
CA THR A 164 0.23 13.91 -3.53
C THR A 164 1.30 14.98 -3.73
N ARG A 165 1.94 15.40 -2.64
CA ARG A 165 3.08 16.31 -2.67
C ARG A 165 4.39 15.62 -3.03
N LEU A 166 4.58 14.38 -2.56
CA LEU A 166 5.79 13.60 -2.85
C LEU A 166 5.79 13.01 -4.26
N GLY A 167 4.62 12.84 -4.89
CA GLY A 167 4.46 12.20 -6.18
C GLY A 167 4.50 10.67 -6.15
N SER A 168 5.06 10.06 -5.12
CA SER A 168 5.11 8.61 -4.90
C SER A 168 5.39 8.28 -3.44
N SER A 169 4.94 7.12 -2.96
CA SER A 169 5.37 6.53 -1.69
C SER A 169 6.68 5.75 -1.83
N VAL A 170 7.09 5.43 -3.05
CA VAL A 170 8.30 4.64 -3.35
C VAL A 170 9.54 5.49 -3.09
N ARG A 171 10.44 4.97 -2.26
CA ARG A 171 11.75 5.56 -1.98
C ARG A 171 12.80 5.10 -2.98
N ARG A 172 12.83 3.78 -3.24
CA ARG A 172 13.76 3.14 -4.18
C ARG A 172 13.08 1.97 -4.87
N THR A 173 13.50 1.72 -6.10
CA THR A 173 13.24 0.48 -6.81
C THR A 173 14.54 -0.33 -6.89
N TYR A 174 14.40 -1.66 -6.87
CA TYR A 174 15.52 -2.59 -6.88
C TYR A 174 15.49 -3.42 -8.16
N ASP A 175 16.48 -3.22 -9.01
CA ASP A 175 16.77 -4.04 -10.20
C ASP A 175 17.99 -4.93 -9.88
N LEU A 176 17.83 -5.79 -8.88
CA LEU A 176 18.89 -6.67 -8.38
C LEU A 176 18.46 -8.13 -8.57
N PRO A 177 19.42 -9.03 -8.83
CA PRO A 177 19.12 -10.45 -8.88
C PRO A 177 18.65 -10.96 -7.51
N VAL A 178 17.74 -11.94 -7.53
CA VAL A 178 17.35 -12.67 -6.30
C VAL A 178 18.36 -13.79 -6.08
N ALA A 179 19.00 -13.81 -4.92
CA ALA A 179 19.95 -14.85 -4.55
C ALA A 179 19.25 -16.22 -4.48
N ALA A 180 19.91 -17.25 -4.97
CA ALA A 180 19.44 -18.63 -4.78
C ALA A 180 19.30 -18.94 -3.28
N PRO A 181 18.29 -19.76 -2.87
CA PRO A 181 18.23 -20.24 -1.50
C PRO A 181 19.56 -20.88 -1.11
N ALA A 182 20.04 -20.61 0.11
CA ALA A 182 21.22 -21.31 0.62
C ALA A 182 20.94 -22.82 0.55
N ALA A 183 21.84 -23.58 -0.08
CA ALA A 183 21.79 -25.03 -0.04
C ALA A 183 21.89 -25.44 1.43
N GLY A 184 20.80 -26.04 1.96
CA GLY A 184 20.72 -26.55 3.33
C GLY A 184 21.57 -27.80 3.51
#